data_ef1fd307252a0a3ec5de4d8f8cd0d3aa
#
_entry.id   ef1fd307252a0a3ec5de4d8f8cd0d3aa
#
_cell.length_a   1.000
_cell.length_b   1.000
_cell.length_c   1.000
_cell.angle_alpha   90.00
_cell.angle_beta   90.00
_cell.angle_gamma   90.00
#
_symmetry.space_group_name_H-M   'P 1'
#
loop_
_entity.id
_entity.type
_entity.pdbx_description
1 polymer ?
#
loop_
_entity_poly.entity_id
_entity_poly.type
_entity_poly.pdbx_seq_one_letter_code
_entity_poly.pdbx_strand_id
1 'polypeptide(L)'
;GMHQIENGAPFDIFFSANMGFVEKLYKQGDVTSKPKMYALGRVVIWSNHKNFNSSKGFENLKEPWVKKIAIANPTHAPYGEKAKQAMESLNIYDTLKSKFVLGENISQTVAFIESGGADIGVIALSLALAPNIANGEFNSYYLIDNKLHKPLEQGYGITKIGSKKELSQKFYDFMETSNANEIMKKYGFVK
;
A
#
# COMPACT_ATOMS: atom_id res chain seq x y z
N GLY A 1 -2.20 5.59 13.82
CA GLY A 1 -2.97 6.06 12.67
C GLY A 1 -4.03 7.10 13.00
N MET A 2 -5.08 7.10 12.21
CA MET A 2 -6.16 8.10 12.29
C MET A 2 -6.77 8.21 13.71
N HIS A 3 -7.10 7.09 14.35
CA HIS A 3 -7.67 7.09 15.69
C HIS A 3 -6.73 7.68 16.74
N GLN A 4 -5.42 7.47 16.56
CA GLN A 4 -4.42 8.08 17.46
C GLN A 4 -4.42 9.58 17.32
N ILE A 5 -4.52 10.11 16.08
CA ILE A 5 -4.62 11.57 15.84
C ILE A 5 -5.89 12.14 16.46
N GLU A 6 -7.03 11.47 16.29
CA GLU A 6 -8.31 11.88 16.88
C GLU A 6 -8.23 11.94 18.41
N ASN A 7 -7.43 11.09 19.03
CA ASN A 7 -7.24 11.01 20.48
C ASN A 7 -6.08 11.88 20.98
N GLY A 8 -5.54 12.79 20.17
CA GLY A 8 -4.53 13.76 20.58
C GLY A 8 -3.11 13.23 20.66
N ALA A 9 -2.79 12.13 19.97
CA ALA A 9 -1.42 11.62 19.91
C ALA A 9 -0.47 12.67 19.30
N PRO A 10 0.80 12.77 19.77
CA PRO A 10 1.71 13.87 19.41
C PRO A 10 2.40 13.68 18.07
N PHE A 11 1.64 13.42 17.01
CA PHE A 11 2.16 13.36 15.64
C PHE A 11 2.01 14.72 14.95
N ASP A 12 3.06 15.15 14.24
CA ASP A 12 3.10 16.46 13.59
C ASP A 12 2.47 16.45 12.20
N ILE A 13 2.71 15.38 11.42
CA ILE A 13 2.18 15.21 10.08
C ILE A 13 1.59 13.79 10.00
N PHE A 14 0.43 13.70 9.36
CA PHE A 14 -0.26 12.43 9.14
C PHE A 14 -0.17 12.06 7.67
N PHE A 15 0.43 10.90 7.40
CA PHE A 15 0.44 10.27 6.08
C PHE A 15 -0.50 9.07 6.09
N SER A 16 -1.29 8.92 5.03
CA SER A 16 -2.20 7.79 4.92
C SER A 16 -2.17 7.18 3.53
N ALA A 17 -2.23 5.87 3.47
CA ALA A 17 -2.46 5.13 2.24
C ALA A 17 -3.90 5.32 1.71
N ASN A 18 -4.75 6.03 2.44
CA ASN A 18 -6.10 6.39 2.02
C ASN A 18 -6.32 7.89 2.25
N MET A 19 -6.43 8.63 1.17
CA MET A 19 -6.67 10.08 1.20
C MET A 19 -7.93 10.44 1.99
N GLY A 20 -8.94 9.58 1.96
CA GLY A 20 -10.18 9.79 2.69
C GLY A 20 -10.00 9.93 4.20
N PHE A 21 -8.99 9.28 4.79
CA PHE A 21 -8.69 9.41 6.21
C PHE A 21 -8.13 10.80 6.52
N VAL A 22 -7.26 11.32 5.66
CA VAL A 22 -6.72 12.69 5.82
C VAL A 22 -7.83 13.72 5.71
N GLU A 23 -8.71 13.56 4.72
CA GLU A 23 -9.86 14.45 4.50
C GLU A 23 -10.81 14.43 5.69
N LYS A 24 -11.06 13.24 6.27
CA LYS A 24 -11.90 13.10 7.46
C LYS A 24 -11.33 13.89 8.65
N LEU A 25 -10.02 13.70 8.91
CA LEU A 25 -9.35 14.43 9.99
C LEU A 25 -9.36 15.95 9.75
N TYR A 26 -9.24 16.37 8.51
CA TYR A 26 -9.32 17.78 8.14
C TYR A 26 -10.69 18.36 8.46
N LYS A 27 -11.75 17.66 8.08
CA LYS A 27 -13.13 18.09 8.38
C LYS A 27 -13.41 18.15 9.89
N GLN A 28 -12.77 17.28 10.68
CA GLN A 28 -12.89 17.25 12.13
C GLN A 28 -12.03 18.30 12.85
N GLY A 29 -11.10 18.95 12.12
CA GLY A 29 -10.17 19.91 12.70
C GLY A 29 -8.91 19.30 13.32
N ASP A 30 -8.72 18.00 13.24
CA ASP A 30 -7.53 17.29 13.75
C ASP A 30 -6.33 17.43 12.79
N VAL A 31 -6.59 17.64 11.52
CA VAL A 31 -5.64 18.07 10.50
C VAL A 31 -6.01 19.49 10.10
N THR A 32 -5.08 20.42 10.19
CA THR A 32 -5.32 21.85 9.98
C THR A 32 -4.90 22.35 8.61
N SER A 33 -3.99 21.64 7.93
CA SER A 33 -3.62 21.97 6.57
C SER A 33 -4.55 21.26 5.57
N LYS A 34 -4.74 21.85 4.39
CA LYS A 34 -5.51 21.22 3.32
C LYS A 34 -4.86 19.87 2.97
N PRO A 35 -5.63 18.77 2.92
CA PRO A 35 -5.09 17.47 2.52
C PRO A 35 -4.48 17.53 1.12
N LYS A 36 -3.27 16.97 0.98
CA LYS A 36 -2.59 16.86 -0.30
C LYS A 36 -2.36 15.41 -0.65
N MET A 37 -2.52 15.07 -1.93
CA MET A 37 -2.13 13.76 -2.45
C MET A 37 -0.62 13.77 -2.73
N TYR A 38 0.12 12.80 -2.17
CA TYR A 38 1.55 12.70 -2.46
C TYR A 38 1.86 11.61 -3.49
N ALA A 39 0.99 10.63 -3.68
CA ALA A 39 1.23 9.53 -4.60
C ALA A 39 -0.04 8.75 -4.93
N LEU A 40 0.03 8.01 -6.04
CA LEU A 40 -0.87 6.89 -6.33
C LEU A 40 -0.11 5.61 -6.04
N GLY A 41 -0.66 4.78 -5.17
CA GLY A 41 -0.07 3.47 -4.85
C GLY A 41 -0.32 2.46 -5.96
N ARG A 42 0.63 1.55 -6.17
CA ARG A 42 0.52 0.43 -7.10
C ARG A 42 0.62 -0.88 -6.35
N VAL A 43 0.01 -1.90 -6.88
CA VAL A 43 0.04 -3.26 -6.32
C VAL A 43 0.74 -4.22 -7.26
N VAL A 44 1.40 -5.22 -6.68
CA VAL A 44 2.14 -6.23 -7.40
C VAL A 44 1.82 -7.62 -6.84
N ILE A 45 1.98 -8.65 -7.66
CA ILE A 45 2.02 -10.03 -7.19
C ILE A 45 3.48 -10.37 -6.91
N TRP A 46 3.74 -10.89 -5.73
CA TRP A 46 5.10 -11.27 -5.31
C TRP A 46 5.10 -12.58 -4.54
N SER A 47 6.18 -13.30 -4.69
CA SER A 47 6.44 -14.55 -3.97
C SER A 47 7.94 -14.74 -3.80
N ASN A 48 8.33 -15.39 -2.71
CA ASN A 48 9.69 -15.89 -2.52
C ASN A 48 9.79 -17.39 -2.81
N HIS A 49 8.86 -17.96 -3.56
CA HIS A 49 8.86 -19.35 -3.96
C HIS A 49 9.63 -19.53 -5.27
N LYS A 50 10.42 -20.60 -5.36
CA LYS A 50 11.26 -20.91 -6.54
C LYS A 50 10.47 -21.08 -7.84
N ASN A 51 9.21 -21.48 -7.76
CA ASN A 51 8.35 -21.71 -8.91
C ASN A 51 7.59 -20.46 -9.37
N PHE A 52 7.72 -19.35 -8.66
CA PHE A 52 7.09 -18.12 -9.08
C PHE A 52 7.69 -17.61 -10.38
N ASN A 53 6.84 -17.36 -11.36
CA ASN A 53 7.23 -16.77 -12.64
C ASN A 53 6.44 -15.48 -12.85
N SER A 54 7.09 -14.34 -12.68
CA SER A 54 6.44 -13.03 -12.80
C SER A 54 5.76 -12.81 -14.16
N SER A 55 6.25 -13.43 -15.24
CA SER A 55 5.67 -13.30 -16.57
C SER A 55 4.28 -13.95 -16.70
N LYS A 56 3.91 -14.84 -15.80
CA LYS A 56 2.59 -15.49 -15.80
C LYS A 56 1.50 -14.64 -15.15
N GLY A 57 1.86 -13.53 -14.48
CA GLY A 57 0.90 -12.66 -13.85
C GLY A 57 -0.05 -13.38 -12.90
N PHE A 58 -1.36 -13.12 -13.02
CA PHE A 58 -2.38 -13.73 -12.18
C PHE A 58 -2.48 -15.25 -12.30
N GLU A 59 -1.99 -15.84 -13.38
CA GLU A 59 -2.00 -17.31 -13.54
C GLU A 59 -1.17 -18.01 -12.47
N ASN A 60 -0.18 -17.34 -11.90
CA ASN A 60 0.56 -17.87 -10.76
C ASN A 60 -0.35 -18.28 -9.61
N LEU A 61 -1.44 -17.54 -9.37
CA LEU A 61 -2.36 -17.78 -8.25
C LEU A 61 -3.10 -19.11 -8.37
N LYS A 62 -3.16 -19.67 -9.56
CA LYS A 62 -3.84 -20.95 -9.87
C LYS A 62 -2.88 -22.14 -9.92
N GLU A 63 -1.58 -21.88 -9.77
CA GLU A 63 -0.58 -22.96 -9.84
C GLU A 63 -0.70 -23.93 -8.67
N PRO A 64 -0.40 -25.24 -8.88
CA PRO A 64 -0.53 -26.25 -7.84
C PRO A 64 0.28 -25.99 -6.57
N TRP A 65 1.41 -25.28 -6.68
CA TRP A 65 2.24 -24.92 -5.53
C TRP A 65 1.64 -23.83 -4.67
N VAL A 66 0.64 -23.11 -5.16
CA VAL A 66 -0.03 -22.04 -4.44
C VAL A 66 -1.18 -22.61 -3.62
N LYS A 67 -0.96 -22.76 -2.33
CA LYS A 67 -1.97 -23.22 -1.38
C LYS A 67 -2.54 -22.07 -0.57
N LYS A 68 -1.75 -21.05 -0.30
CA LYS A 68 -2.15 -19.86 0.48
C LYS A 68 -1.68 -18.59 -0.22
N ILE A 69 -2.60 -17.65 -0.34
CA ILE A 69 -2.39 -16.34 -0.99
C ILE A 69 -2.59 -15.27 0.08
N ALA A 70 -1.55 -14.47 0.34
CA ALA A 70 -1.64 -13.37 1.29
C ALA A 70 -2.17 -12.11 0.61
N ILE A 71 -3.18 -11.50 1.21
CA ILE A 71 -3.64 -10.16 0.87
C ILE A 71 -3.89 -9.39 2.16
N ALA A 72 -3.74 -8.08 2.15
CA ALA A 72 -4.19 -7.27 3.28
C ALA A 72 -5.72 -7.34 3.35
N ASN A 73 -6.28 -7.25 4.56
CA ASN A 73 -7.72 -7.42 4.75
C ASN A 73 -8.50 -6.35 3.95
N PRO A 74 -9.30 -6.76 2.95
CA PRO A 74 -9.98 -5.80 2.07
C PRO A 74 -11.00 -4.92 2.80
N THR A 75 -11.46 -5.35 3.98
CA THR A 75 -12.47 -4.62 4.74
C THR A 75 -11.92 -3.30 5.28
N HIS A 76 -10.64 -3.23 5.61
CA HIS A 76 -10.07 -2.04 6.26
C HIS A 76 -8.66 -1.64 5.80
N ALA A 77 -8.04 -2.43 4.93
CA ALA A 77 -6.70 -2.13 4.43
C ALA A 77 -6.75 -1.70 2.96
N PRO A 78 -6.26 -0.49 2.63
CA PRO A 78 -6.38 0.05 1.27
C PRO A 78 -5.79 -0.84 0.17
N TYR A 79 -4.62 -1.40 0.39
CA TYR A 79 -3.98 -2.29 -0.59
C TYR A 79 -4.75 -3.60 -0.77
N GLY A 80 -5.38 -4.10 0.30
CA GLY A 80 -6.25 -5.28 0.23
C GLY A 80 -7.52 -5.02 -0.55
N GLU A 81 -8.11 -3.85 -0.40
CA GLU A 81 -9.26 -3.43 -1.20
C GLU A 81 -8.93 -3.42 -2.69
N LYS A 82 -7.75 -2.91 -3.06
CA LYS A 82 -7.33 -2.87 -4.47
C LYS A 82 -7.00 -4.26 -5.00
N ALA A 83 -6.41 -5.13 -4.20
CA ALA A 83 -6.20 -6.52 -4.56
C ALA A 83 -7.52 -7.22 -4.85
N LYS A 84 -8.52 -7.04 -3.98
CA LYS A 84 -9.86 -7.58 -4.18
C LYS A 84 -10.49 -7.06 -5.47
N GLN A 85 -10.46 -5.75 -5.69
CA GLN A 85 -11.02 -5.13 -6.89
C GLN A 85 -10.38 -5.69 -8.17
N ALA A 86 -9.06 -5.83 -8.19
CA ALA A 86 -8.35 -6.38 -9.35
C ALA A 86 -8.77 -7.82 -9.64
N MET A 87 -8.87 -8.66 -8.61
CA MET A 87 -9.30 -10.05 -8.77
C MET A 87 -10.78 -10.15 -9.15
N GLU A 88 -11.64 -9.28 -8.63
CA GLU A 88 -13.03 -9.21 -9.04
C GLU A 88 -13.18 -8.79 -10.50
N SER A 89 -12.38 -7.84 -10.96
CA SER A 89 -12.37 -7.40 -12.37
C SER A 89 -12.03 -8.55 -13.33
N LEU A 90 -11.28 -9.54 -12.86
CA LEU A 90 -10.91 -10.73 -13.63
C LEU A 90 -11.81 -11.94 -13.33
N ASN A 91 -12.83 -11.79 -12.49
CA ASN A 91 -13.73 -12.86 -12.06
C ASN A 91 -13.03 -14.05 -11.39
N ILE A 92 -11.94 -13.79 -10.65
CA ILE A 92 -11.18 -14.84 -9.97
C ILE A 92 -11.21 -14.72 -8.44
N TYR A 93 -11.76 -13.65 -7.90
CA TYR A 93 -11.77 -13.43 -6.45
C TYR A 93 -12.45 -14.55 -5.68
N ASP A 94 -13.67 -14.88 -6.05
CA ASP A 94 -14.44 -15.92 -5.35
C ASP A 94 -13.82 -17.30 -5.50
N THR A 95 -13.24 -17.61 -6.65
CA THR A 95 -12.54 -18.87 -6.90
C THR A 95 -11.32 -19.04 -5.99
N LEU A 96 -10.59 -17.95 -5.72
CA LEU A 96 -9.36 -17.97 -4.93
C LEU A 96 -9.58 -17.72 -3.44
N LYS A 97 -10.78 -17.29 -3.06
CA LYS A 97 -11.10 -16.82 -1.71
C LYS A 97 -10.75 -17.81 -0.61
N SER A 98 -10.94 -19.11 -0.85
CA SER A 98 -10.63 -20.17 0.12
C SER A 98 -9.13 -20.28 0.44
N LYS A 99 -8.26 -19.74 -0.41
CA LYS A 99 -6.81 -19.74 -0.22
C LYS A 99 -6.29 -18.52 0.53
N PHE A 100 -7.10 -17.50 0.78
CA PHE A 100 -6.63 -16.23 1.33
C PHE A 100 -6.20 -16.32 2.78
N VAL A 101 -5.05 -15.71 3.06
CA VAL A 101 -4.55 -15.38 4.38
C VAL A 101 -4.59 -13.86 4.48
N LEU A 102 -5.34 -13.33 5.44
CA LEU A 102 -5.58 -11.89 5.54
C LEU A 102 -4.61 -11.24 6.53
N GLY A 103 -3.81 -10.29 6.04
CA GLY A 103 -2.98 -9.44 6.89
C GLY A 103 -3.78 -8.24 7.41
N GLU A 104 -3.53 -7.83 8.63
CA GLU A 104 -4.14 -6.63 9.22
C GLU A 104 -3.74 -5.36 8.49
N ASN A 105 -2.55 -5.38 7.89
CA ASN A 105 -1.99 -4.29 7.08
C ASN A 105 -1.07 -4.87 6.02
N ILE A 106 -0.57 -4.02 5.14
CA ILE A 106 0.26 -4.47 4.03
C ILE A 106 1.62 -5.02 4.49
N SER A 107 2.19 -4.52 5.56
CA SER A 107 3.46 -5.01 6.09
C SER A 107 3.33 -6.41 6.66
N GLN A 108 2.25 -6.71 7.36
CA GLN A 108 1.97 -8.06 7.84
C GLN A 108 1.74 -9.03 6.67
N THR A 109 1.12 -8.56 5.60
CA THR A 109 0.93 -9.36 4.38
C THR A 109 2.26 -9.81 3.80
N VAL A 110 3.24 -8.90 3.70
CA VAL A 110 4.61 -9.23 3.27
C VAL A 110 5.23 -10.24 4.22
N ALA A 111 5.07 -10.04 5.53
CA ALA A 111 5.63 -10.94 6.54
C ALA A 111 5.10 -12.38 6.41
N PHE A 112 3.84 -12.57 6.07
CA PHE A 112 3.29 -13.90 5.81
C PHE A 112 4.01 -14.61 4.67
N ILE A 113 4.31 -13.90 3.60
CA ILE A 113 5.03 -14.49 2.45
C ILE A 113 6.48 -14.80 2.85
N GLU A 114 7.15 -13.87 3.50
CA GLU A 114 8.54 -14.03 3.93
C GLU A 114 8.74 -15.19 4.90
N SER A 115 7.78 -15.42 5.80
CA SER A 115 7.85 -16.49 6.80
C SER A 115 7.38 -17.86 6.29
N GLY A 116 6.82 -17.93 5.09
CA GLY A 116 6.23 -19.16 4.57
C GLY A 116 4.79 -19.39 5.04
N GLY A 117 4.17 -18.42 5.72
CA GLY A 117 2.75 -18.46 6.09
C GLY A 117 1.81 -18.33 4.89
N ALA A 118 2.33 -17.83 3.78
CA ALA A 118 1.66 -17.83 2.49
C ALA A 118 2.69 -18.10 1.40
N ASP A 119 2.23 -18.67 0.28
CA ASP A 119 3.10 -19.02 -0.84
C ASP A 119 3.34 -17.86 -1.80
N ILE A 120 2.40 -16.94 -1.87
CA ILE A 120 2.36 -15.81 -2.80
C ILE A 120 1.41 -14.76 -2.22
N GLY A 121 1.47 -13.55 -2.72
CA GLY A 121 0.50 -12.54 -2.32
C GLY A 121 0.50 -11.31 -3.18
N VAL A 122 -0.42 -10.40 -2.84
CA VAL A 122 -0.50 -9.07 -3.44
C VAL A 122 0.02 -8.07 -2.42
N ILE A 123 1.05 -7.35 -2.79
CA ILE A 123 1.70 -6.37 -1.91
C ILE A 123 1.83 -5.01 -2.61
N ALA A 124 2.24 -4.00 -1.86
CA ALA A 124 2.53 -2.69 -2.43
C ALA A 124 3.80 -2.73 -3.28
N LEU A 125 3.79 -2.08 -4.43
CA LEU A 125 4.99 -1.92 -5.26
C LEU A 125 6.14 -1.30 -4.46
N SER A 126 5.84 -0.31 -3.61
CA SER A 126 6.85 0.33 -2.76
C SER A 126 7.58 -0.65 -1.84
N LEU A 127 6.90 -1.70 -1.38
CA LEU A 127 7.52 -2.74 -0.55
C LEU A 127 8.35 -3.71 -1.39
N ALA A 128 7.91 -4.04 -2.60
CA ALA A 128 8.69 -4.87 -3.52
C ALA A 128 9.98 -4.17 -3.95
N LEU A 129 9.98 -2.84 -4.01
CA LEU A 129 11.15 -2.03 -4.36
C LEU A 129 12.02 -1.67 -3.14
N ALA A 130 11.57 -1.95 -1.93
CA ALA A 130 12.36 -1.72 -0.73
C ALA A 130 13.58 -2.65 -0.68
N PRO A 131 14.70 -2.21 -0.07
CA PRO A 131 15.97 -2.95 -0.12
C PRO A 131 15.90 -4.40 0.34
N ASN A 132 15.08 -4.72 1.35
CA ASN A 132 14.97 -6.08 1.87
C ASN A 132 14.45 -7.09 0.83
N ILE A 133 13.60 -6.66 -0.10
CA ILE A 133 13.12 -7.49 -1.20
C ILE A 133 13.95 -7.25 -2.46
N ALA A 134 14.12 -5.99 -2.86
CA ALA A 134 14.79 -5.62 -4.11
C ALA A 134 16.24 -6.11 -4.18
N ASN A 135 16.94 -6.17 -3.05
CA ASN A 135 18.32 -6.65 -2.97
C ASN A 135 18.41 -8.14 -2.58
N GLY A 136 17.28 -8.81 -2.43
CA GLY A 136 17.22 -10.24 -2.09
C GLY A 136 17.24 -11.14 -3.31
N GLU A 137 17.26 -12.45 -3.05
CA GLU A 137 17.25 -13.48 -4.09
C GLU A 137 15.93 -13.47 -4.88
N PHE A 138 14.80 -13.31 -4.18
CA PHE A 138 13.46 -13.32 -4.79
C PHE A 138 12.96 -11.90 -4.97
N ASN A 139 13.46 -11.22 -5.99
CA ASN A 139 13.18 -9.80 -6.23
C ASN A 139 12.30 -9.52 -7.44
N SER A 140 11.82 -10.54 -8.14
CA SER A 140 10.91 -10.35 -9.25
C SER A 140 9.47 -10.24 -8.77
N TYR A 141 8.68 -9.45 -9.48
CA TYR A 141 7.27 -9.22 -9.19
C TYR A 141 6.50 -9.02 -10.49
N TYR A 142 5.18 -9.18 -10.42
CA TYR A 142 4.29 -8.84 -11.52
C TYR A 142 3.51 -7.57 -11.15
N LEU A 143 3.65 -6.52 -11.96
CA LEU A 143 2.92 -5.26 -11.75
C LEU A 143 1.49 -5.41 -12.23
N ILE A 144 0.54 -5.29 -11.31
CA ILE A 144 -0.89 -5.39 -11.63
C ILE A 144 -1.31 -4.13 -12.40
N ASP A 145 -2.03 -4.32 -13.51
CA ASP A 145 -2.57 -3.22 -14.31
C ASP A 145 -3.51 -2.37 -13.45
N ASN A 146 -3.22 -1.07 -13.36
CA ASN A 146 -4.00 -0.14 -12.55
C ASN A 146 -5.43 0.08 -13.06
N LYS A 147 -5.75 -0.37 -14.27
CA LYS A 147 -7.11 -0.35 -14.79
C LYS A 147 -8.02 -1.39 -14.13
N LEU A 148 -7.45 -2.38 -13.44
CA LEU A 148 -8.20 -3.45 -12.79
C LEU A 148 -8.77 -3.05 -11.43
N HIS A 149 -8.38 -1.91 -10.89
CA HIS A 149 -8.83 -1.43 -9.59
C HIS A 149 -8.97 0.10 -9.60
N LYS A 150 -9.69 0.62 -8.61
CA LYS A 150 -9.80 2.07 -8.43
C LYS A 150 -8.46 2.65 -8.01
N PRO A 151 -8.18 3.92 -8.32
CA PRO A 151 -6.95 4.58 -7.90
C PRO A 151 -6.75 4.50 -6.38
N LEU A 152 -5.53 4.21 -5.95
CA LEU A 152 -5.15 4.22 -4.55
C LEU A 152 -4.46 5.55 -4.24
N GLU A 153 -5.26 6.58 -3.98
CA GLU A 153 -4.77 7.91 -3.65
C GLU A 153 -4.26 7.95 -2.20
N GLN A 154 -3.01 8.35 -2.05
CA GLN A 154 -2.36 8.50 -0.75
C GLN A 154 -2.13 9.96 -0.45
N GLY A 155 -2.43 10.37 0.76
CA GLY A 155 -2.43 11.77 1.13
C GLY A 155 -1.77 12.05 2.46
N TYR A 156 -1.56 13.34 2.73
CA TYR A 156 -0.97 13.82 3.98
C TYR A 156 -1.54 15.17 4.38
N GLY A 157 -1.35 15.51 5.64
CA GLY A 157 -1.73 16.80 6.19
C GLY A 157 -1.03 17.06 7.51
N ILE A 158 -0.90 18.34 7.85
CA ILE A 158 -0.33 18.77 9.13
C ILE A 158 -1.42 18.64 10.20
N THR A 159 -1.08 17.98 11.31
CA THR A 159 -1.99 17.83 12.45
C THR A 159 -2.15 19.13 13.22
N LYS A 160 -3.15 19.17 14.11
CA LYS A 160 -3.35 20.30 15.01
C LYS A 160 -2.09 20.59 15.84
N ILE A 161 -1.41 19.56 16.33
CA ILE A 161 -0.16 19.69 17.08
C ILE A 161 0.96 20.19 16.17
N GLY A 162 1.10 19.62 14.97
CA GLY A 162 2.14 20.01 14.00
C GLY A 162 1.98 21.42 13.47
N SER A 163 0.76 21.99 13.47
CA SER A 163 0.50 23.36 12.98
C SER A 163 1.26 24.43 13.75
N LYS A 164 1.70 24.12 14.97
CA LYS A 164 2.47 25.03 15.82
C LYS A 164 3.97 24.98 15.52
N LYS A 165 4.42 24.14 14.60
CA LYS A 165 5.84 23.94 14.28
C LYS A 165 6.15 24.40 12.85
N GLU A 166 7.10 25.34 12.73
CA GLU A 166 7.56 25.84 11.43
C GLU A 166 8.11 24.72 10.53
N LEU A 167 8.81 23.76 11.12
CA LEU A 167 9.40 22.64 10.38
C LEU A 167 8.33 21.77 9.68
N SER A 168 7.16 21.62 10.30
CA SER A 168 6.04 20.90 9.70
C SER A 168 5.57 21.56 8.42
N GLN A 169 5.47 22.89 8.41
CA GLN A 169 5.07 23.65 7.23
C GLN A 169 6.12 23.55 6.12
N LYS A 170 7.40 23.62 6.48
CA LYS A 170 8.49 23.46 5.51
C LYS A 170 8.48 22.07 4.86
N PHE A 171 8.23 21.02 5.63
CA PHE A 171 8.11 19.67 5.12
C PHE A 171 6.88 19.51 4.22
N TYR A 172 5.75 20.06 4.62
CA TYR A 172 4.52 20.06 3.85
C TYR A 172 4.73 20.69 2.47
N ASP A 173 5.45 21.81 2.40
CA ASP A 173 5.76 22.49 1.15
C ASP A 173 6.80 21.72 0.31
N PHE A 174 7.79 21.10 0.97
CA PHE A 174 8.80 20.29 0.31
C PHE A 174 8.18 19.15 -0.51
N MET A 175 7.12 18.52 -0.02
CA MET A 175 6.46 17.40 -0.68
C MET A 175 5.88 17.74 -2.06
N GLU A 176 5.70 19.04 -2.35
CA GLU A 176 5.25 19.51 -3.67
C GLU A 176 6.43 19.72 -4.65
N THR A 177 7.67 19.62 -4.18
CA THR A 177 8.86 19.87 -5.04
C THR A 177 9.11 18.72 -6.00
N SER A 178 9.80 19.00 -7.10
CA SER A 178 10.25 17.99 -8.06
C SER A 178 11.21 16.98 -7.44
N ASN A 179 12.04 17.39 -6.47
CA ASN A 179 12.96 16.50 -5.77
C ASN A 179 12.18 15.44 -4.96
N ALA A 180 11.14 15.85 -4.24
CA ALA A 180 10.30 14.92 -3.50
C ALA A 180 9.58 13.96 -4.45
N ASN A 181 9.05 14.46 -5.57
CA ASN A 181 8.37 13.65 -6.57
C ASN A 181 9.29 12.58 -7.18
N GLU A 182 10.55 12.92 -7.45
CA GLU A 182 11.53 11.96 -7.96
C GLU A 182 11.86 10.88 -6.93
N ILE A 183 12.03 11.24 -5.67
CA ILE A 183 12.26 10.30 -4.58
C ILE A 183 11.07 9.33 -4.48
N MET A 184 9.84 9.85 -4.49
CA MET A 184 8.63 9.04 -4.41
C MET A 184 8.52 8.09 -5.60
N LYS A 185 8.81 8.55 -6.82
CA LYS A 185 8.79 7.73 -8.03
C LYS A 185 9.78 6.57 -7.95
N LYS A 186 10.98 6.81 -7.41
CA LYS A 186 12.00 5.78 -7.22
C LYS A 186 11.49 4.62 -6.36
N TYR A 187 10.62 4.90 -5.39
CA TYR A 187 10.04 3.90 -4.50
C TYR A 187 8.67 3.41 -4.95
N GLY A 188 8.29 3.65 -6.21
CA GLY A 188 7.07 3.10 -6.80
C GLY A 188 5.82 3.92 -6.56
N PHE A 189 5.94 5.15 -6.07
CA PHE A 189 4.81 6.06 -5.93
C PHE A 189 4.75 7.02 -7.11
N VAL A 190 3.59 7.09 -7.76
CA VAL A 190 3.33 8.02 -8.86
C VAL A 190 2.29 9.06 -8.45
N LYS A 191 2.23 10.17 -9.18
CA LYS A 191 1.21 11.20 -9.01
C LYS A 191 0.27 11.23 -10.18
#